data_b1c2f86f9c532471e055103023280585
#
_entry.id   b1c2f86f9c532471e055103023280585
#
_cell.length_a   1.000
_cell.length_b   1.000
_cell.length_c   1.000
_cell.angle_alpha   90.00
_cell.angle_beta   90.00
_cell.angle_gamma   90.00
#
_symmetry.space_group_name_H-M   'P 1'
#
loop_
_entity.id
_entity.type
_entity.pdbx_description
1 polymer ?
#
loop_
_entity_poly.entity_id
_entity_poly.type
_entity_poly.pdbx_seq_one_letter_code
_entity_poly.pdbx_strand_id
1 'polypeptide(L)'
;MFNQLSQASWNITLLGNSVLDYLVTLGALILFLIVFKIFQLVILNRLKKLAKTTKTDIDDILIEAVRSLKPPFYYFVSIYFVLPFLEIKESVLEIISGILIILIVYQIIKAILILVDYVFEKISNKKEDVGTKLAFSYLGIFAKVLIWSFGLLLILSNLGIDVTSLVAGLGIGGIAFAFAMKNILGDLFSSFAIFFDKPFLPGDFIRVGDQSGTVKKIGIKTTRVQASQGEEIVFSNQELTSTQIHNFKKLKERKIYFSFGVVYETPLKQIKEIPKIVKGIISEISEARFDRAHFNRFDNFALNFDVVYFVETDDYKKYMDIQQKINIEIMEAFEKEEIEMAYPTQVIYQK
;
A
#
# COMPACT_ATOMS: atom_id res chain seq x y z
N MET A 1 70.92 40.10 11.85
CA MET A 1 70.24 40.95 10.87
C MET A 1 69.29 40.14 9.99
N PHE A 2 69.55 38.91 9.56
CA PHE A 2 68.63 38.07 8.77
C PHE A 2 67.38 37.62 9.56
N ASN A 3 67.48 37.29 10.86
CA ASN A 3 66.37 36.84 11.70
C ASN A 3 65.35 37.94 12.06
N GLN A 4 65.70 39.21 12.02
CA GLN A 4 64.78 40.34 12.30
C GLN A 4 64.01 40.75 11.06
N LEU A 5 64.55 40.53 9.87
CA LEU A 5 63.86 40.82 8.61
C LEU A 5 62.78 39.70 8.31
N SER A 6 62.99 38.46 8.78
CA SER A 6 62.00 37.40 8.59
C SER A 6 60.78 37.56 9.51
N GLN A 7 60.95 38.07 10.73
CA GLN A 7 59.83 38.32 11.66
C GLN A 7 59.02 39.57 11.30
N ALA A 8 59.65 40.57 10.70
CA ALA A 8 58.95 41.82 10.30
C ALA A 8 58.05 41.65 9.09
N SER A 9 58.34 40.74 8.18
CA SER A 9 57.53 40.48 6.97
C SER A 9 56.23 39.71 7.20
N TRP A 10 56.15 38.97 8.30
CA TRP A 10 54.92 38.16 8.62
C TRP A 10 53.88 38.95 9.39
N ASN A 11 54.25 40.11 9.98
CA ASN A 11 53.33 40.99 10.74
C ASN A 11 52.70 42.12 9.89
N ILE A 12 52.84 42.10 8.58
CA ILE A 12 52.14 43.01 7.71
C ILE A 12 50.65 42.62 7.69
N THR A 13 49.81 43.46 8.27
CA THR A 13 48.33 43.23 8.23
C THR A 13 47.73 43.89 7.00
N LEU A 14 47.03 43.12 6.18
CA LEU A 14 46.24 43.60 5.05
C LEU A 14 44.78 43.34 5.34
N LEU A 15 43.94 44.37 5.28
CA LEU A 15 42.51 44.25 5.55
C LEU A 15 42.17 43.61 6.92
N GLY A 16 43.01 43.80 7.93
CA GLY A 16 42.82 43.24 9.28
C GLY A 16 43.45 41.86 9.51
N ASN A 17 43.90 41.17 8.47
CA ASN A 17 44.51 39.85 8.55
C ASN A 17 46.01 39.88 8.33
N SER A 18 46.74 39.02 9.02
CA SER A 18 48.18 38.86 8.80
C SER A 18 48.46 38.07 7.50
N VAL A 19 49.68 38.22 6.98
CA VAL A 19 50.09 37.38 5.82
C VAL A 19 50.01 35.89 6.15
N LEU A 20 50.22 35.55 7.42
CA LEU A 20 50.07 34.17 7.88
C LEU A 20 48.66 33.64 7.79
N ASP A 21 47.63 34.46 8.11
CA ASP A 21 46.23 34.12 8.03
C ASP A 21 45.81 33.82 6.57
N TYR A 22 46.31 34.61 5.63
CA TYR A 22 46.09 34.35 4.19
C TYR A 22 46.75 33.08 3.72
N LEU A 23 47.98 32.78 4.19
CA LEU A 23 48.68 31.54 3.82
C LEU A 23 47.99 30.31 4.42
N VAL A 24 47.57 30.37 5.68
CA VAL A 24 46.82 29.29 6.35
C VAL A 24 45.48 29.06 5.62
N THR A 25 44.77 30.12 5.28
CA THR A 25 43.51 30.08 4.55
C THR A 25 43.70 29.46 3.17
N LEU A 26 44.73 29.85 2.43
CA LEU A 26 45.05 29.29 1.11
C LEU A 26 45.43 27.82 1.22
N GLY A 27 46.25 27.46 2.23
CA GLY A 27 46.62 26.06 2.51
C GLY A 27 45.41 25.20 2.86
N ALA A 28 44.50 25.71 3.70
CA ALA A 28 43.25 25.05 4.04
C ALA A 28 42.31 24.90 2.81
N LEU A 29 42.22 25.93 1.98
CA LEU A 29 41.45 25.86 0.73
C LEU A 29 41.95 24.75 -0.21
N ILE A 30 43.27 24.69 -0.42
CA ILE A 30 43.88 23.64 -1.24
C ILE A 30 43.62 22.25 -0.62
N LEU A 31 43.78 22.13 0.71
CA LEU A 31 43.52 20.89 1.41
C LEU A 31 42.06 20.43 1.25
N PHE A 32 41.08 21.33 1.46
CA PHE A 32 39.66 21.00 1.27
C PHE A 32 39.35 20.59 -0.18
N LEU A 33 39.92 21.30 -1.16
CA LEU A 33 39.74 20.93 -2.58
C LEU A 33 40.29 19.52 -2.88
N ILE A 34 41.46 19.19 -2.34
CA ILE A 34 42.04 17.85 -2.49
C ILE A 34 41.17 16.80 -1.83
N VAL A 35 40.74 17.04 -0.58
CA VAL A 35 39.89 16.12 0.18
C VAL A 35 38.58 15.87 -0.55
N PHE A 36 37.90 16.91 -1.00
CA PHE A 36 36.65 16.77 -1.73
C PHE A 36 36.84 16.06 -3.07
N LYS A 37 37.92 16.33 -3.79
CA LYS A 37 38.26 15.61 -5.04
C LYS A 37 38.51 14.14 -4.82
N ILE A 38 39.28 13.79 -3.76
CA ILE A 38 39.52 12.40 -3.39
C ILE A 38 38.19 11.73 -3.00
N PHE A 39 37.39 12.39 -2.18
CA PHE A 39 36.06 11.91 -1.76
C PHE A 39 35.15 11.62 -2.97
N GLN A 40 35.07 12.55 -3.91
CA GLN A 40 34.32 12.36 -5.16
C GLN A 40 34.83 11.14 -5.94
N LEU A 41 36.16 11.02 -6.12
CA LEU A 41 36.75 9.91 -6.87
C LEU A 41 36.50 8.57 -6.16
N VAL A 42 36.63 8.53 -4.83
CA VAL A 42 36.35 7.31 -4.03
C VAL A 42 34.89 6.90 -4.14
N ILE A 43 33.96 7.85 -3.99
CA ILE A 43 32.52 7.58 -4.16
C ILE A 43 32.23 7.08 -5.58
N LEU A 44 32.68 7.79 -6.60
CA LEU A 44 32.45 7.40 -7.98
C LEU A 44 33.04 6.02 -8.31
N ASN A 45 34.21 5.70 -7.77
CA ASN A 45 34.82 4.40 -7.98
C ASN A 45 34.07 3.28 -7.25
N ARG A 46 33.59 3.55 -6.04
CA ARG A 46 32.72 2.58 -5.30
C ARG A 46 31.40 2.36 -6.01
N LEU A 47 30.72 3.44 -6.43
CA LEU A 47 29.46 3.34 -7.19
C LEU A 47 29.65 2.58 -8.50
N LYS A 48 30.72 2.86 -9.26
CA LYS A 48 31.06 2.11 -10.49
C LYS A 48 31.35 0.63 -10.22
N LYS A 49 31.94 0.29 -9.07
CA LYS A 49 32.18 -1.09 -8.70
C LYS A 49 30.88 -1.81 -8.32
N LEU A 50 29.97 -1.14 -7.63
CA LEU A 50 28.64 -1.65 -7.32
C LEU A 50 27.80 -1.82 -8.61
N ALA A 51 27.82 -0.84 -9.51
CA ALA A 51 27.10 -0.89 -10.77
C ALA A 51 27.50 -2.07 -11.68
N LYS A 52 28.73 -2.59 -11.54
CA LYS A 52 29.16 -3.79 -12.27
C LYS A 52 28.60 -5.10 -11.67
N THR A 53 28.15 -5.08 -10.44
CA THR A 53 27.62 -6.27 -9.72
C THR A 53 26.11 -6.32 -9.67
N THR A 54 25.45 -5.19 -9.87
CA THR A 54 23.98 -5.06 -9.87
C THR A 54 23.44 -4.97 -11.30
N LYS A 55 22.31 -5.63 -11.54
CA LYS A 55 21.57 -5.58 -12.83
C LYS A 55 20.61 -4.38 -12.89
N THR A 56 20.77 -3.40 -12.02
CA THR A 56 19.83 -2.26 -11.89
C THR A 56 20.51 -0.98 -12.34
N ASP A 57 19.82 -0.18 -13.15
CA ASP A 57 20.29 1.13 -13.64
C ASP A 57 20.34 2.21 -12.52
N ILE A 58 19.98 1.87 -11.29
CA ILE A 58 19.98 2.80 -10.12
C ILE A 58 21.39 3.32 -9.85
N ASP A 59 22.39 2.45 -10.01
CA ASP A 59 23.78 2.79 -9.76
C ASP A 59 24.33 3.80 -10.78
N ASP A 60 23.90 3.68 -12.04
CA ASP A 60 24.29 4.61 -13.11
C ASP A 60 23.76 6.03 -12.85
N ILE A 61 22.56 6.12 -12.26
CA ILE A 61 21.94 7.42 -11.95
C ILE A 61 22.60 8.06 -10.73
N LEU A 62 22.92 7.27 -9.70
CA LEU A 62 23.68 7.76 -8.56
C LEU A 62 25.05 8.28 -9.03
N ILE A 63 25.67 7.60 -9.99
CA ILE A 63 26.91 8.07 -10.62
C ILE A 63 26.68 9.39 -11.34
N GLU A 64 25.58 9.51 -12.10
CA GLU A 64 25.23 10.74 -12.82
C GLU A 64 24.89 11.89 -11.88
N ALA A 65 24.14 11.65 -10.81
CA ALA A 65 23.84 12.65 -9.77
C ALA A 65 25.12 13.14 -9.09
N VAL A 66 26.04 12.26 -8.71
CA VAL A 66 27.35 12.66 -8.15
C VAL A 66 28.21 13.40 -9.18
N ARG A 67 28.17 13.02 -10.47
CA ARG A 67 28.88 13.73 -11.53
C ARG A 67 28.27 15.10 -11.83
N SER A 68 26.96 15.29 -11.60
CA SER A 68 26.29 16.56 -11.79
C SER A 68 26.77 17.64 -10.81
N LEU A 69 27.38 17.24 -9.68
CA LEU A 69 28.11 18.12 -8.79
C LEU A 69 29.40 18.56 -9.49
N LYS A 70 29.29 19.60 -10.30
CA LYS A 70 30.39 20.14 -11.12
C LYS A 70 31.51 20.72 -10.23
N PRO A 71 32.75 20.90 -10.74
CA PRO A 71 33.84 21.50 -10.00
C PRO A 71 33.48 22.78 -9.23
N PRO A 72 32.65 23.72 -9.72
CA PRO A 72 32.24 24.88 -8.96
C PRO A 72 31.62 24.58 -7.60
N PHE A 73 30.90 23.45 -7.45
CA PHE A 73 30.32 23.05 -6.16
C PHE A 73 31.41 22.84 -5.09
N TYR A 74 32.48 22.17 -5.44
CA TYR A 74 33.58 21.89 -4.49
C TYR A 74 34.35 23.17 -4.14
N TYR A 75 34.47 24.10 -5.08
CA TYR A 75 35.05 25.41 -4.80
C TYR A 75 34.16 26.21 -3.82
N PHE A 76 32.84 26.25 -4.04
CA PHE A 76 31.92 26.98 -3.15
C PHE A 76 31.91 26.39 -1.76
N VAL A 77 31.83 25.07 -1.64
CA VAL A 77 31.88 24.37 -0.34
C VAL A 77 33.22 24.62 0.35
N SER A 78 34.34 24.50 -0.36
CA SER A 78 35.67 24.76 0.20
C SER A 78 35.83 26.20 0.68
N ILE A 79 35.37 27.18 -0.10
CA ILE A 79 35.41 28.60 0.28
C ILE A 79 34.55 28.80 1.52
N TYR A 80 33.35 28.27 1.58
CA TYR A 80 32.45 28.38 2.73
C TYR A 80 33.11 27.91 4.05
N PHE A 81 33.83 26.79 4.03
CA PHE A 81 34.51 26.27 5.19
C PHE A 81 35.78 27.03 5.57
N VAL A 82 36.38 27.75 4.62
CA VAL A 82 37.63 28.48 4.86
C VAL A 82 37.44 29.96 5.22
N LEU A 83 36.26 30.51 4.86
CA LEU A 83 35.89 31.90 5.20
C LEU A 83 36.08 32.28 6.68
N PRO A 84 35.74 31.43 7.67
CA PRO A 84 35.91 31.72 9.09
C PRO A 84 37.38 31.85 9.54
N PHE A 85 38.37 31.45 8.72
CA PHE A 85 39.79 31.61 9.02
C PHE A 85 40.31 33.03 8.79
N LEU A 86 39.49 33.92 8.16
CA LEU A 86 39.81 35.30 7.87
C LEU A 86 38.93 36.23 8.72
N GLU A 87 39.56 37.26 9.31
CA GLU A 87 38.84 38.36 9.93
C GLU A 87 38.25 39.27 8.84
N ILE A 88 37.02 38.98 8.45
CA ILE A 88 36.26 39.71 7.44
C ILE A 88 35.15 40.51 8.19
N LYS A 89 34.86 41.72 7.73
CA LYS A 89 33.72 42.48 8.27
C LYS A 89 32.45 41.64 8.19
N GLU A 90 31.72 41.56 9.30
CA GLU A 90 30.54 40.74 9.46
C GLU A 90 29.53 40.91 8.32
N SER A 91 29.24 42.18 7.90
CA SER A 91 28.34 42.46 6.79
C SER A 91 28.82 41.90 5.43
N VAL A 92 30.13 41.82 5.21
CA VAL A 92 30.70 41.22 3.97
C VAL A 92 30.68 39.72 4.06
N LEU A 93 30.95 39.16 5.24
CA LEU A 93 30.90 37.71 5.49
C LEU A 93 29.48 37.18 5.28
N GLU A 94 28.45 37.88 5.78
CA GLU A 94 27.04 37.51 5.57
C GLU A 94 26.65 37.48 4.09
N ILE A 95 27.07 38.49 3.31
CA ILE A 95 26.79 38.53 1.86
C ILE A 95 27.47 37.37 1.13
N ILE A 96 28.75 37.13 1.41
CA ILE A 96 29.52 36.08 0.74
C ILE A 96 28.94 34.71 1.11
N SER A 97 28.70 34.46 2.40
CA SER A 97 28.13 33.20 2.88
C SER A 97 26.72 32.99 2.31
N GLY A 98 25.90 34.01 2.23
CA GLY A 98 24.57 33.95 1.59
C GLY A 98 24.64 33.52 0.12
N ILE A 99 25.54 34.13 -0.67
CA ILE A 99 25.75 33.77 -2.08
C ILE A 99 26.23 32.31 -2.21
N LEU A 100 27.18 31.90 -1.35
CA LEU A 100 27.70 30.54 -1.36
C LEU A 100 26.62 29.52 -1.02
N ILE A 101 25.77 29.79 -0.03
CA ILE A 101 24.63 28.94 0.33
C ILE A 101 23.67 28.80 -0.84
N ILE A 102 23.30 29.90 -1.51
CA ILE A 102 22.44 29.85 -2.70
C ILE A 102 23.03 28.93 -3.77
N LEU A 103 24.31 29.06 -4.06
CA LEU A 103 25.00 28.26 -5.08
C LEU A 103 25.08 26.78 -4.68
N ILE A 104 25.37 26.49 -3.41
CA ILE A 104 25.43 25.11 -2.87
C ILE A 104 24.03 24.47 -2.95
N VAL A 105 23.00 25.13 -2.44
CA VAL A 105 21.63 24.62 -2.45
C VAL A 105 21.13 24.40 -3.88
N TYR A 106 21.37 25.34 -4.79
CA TYR A 106 21.04 25.18 -6.21
C TYR A 106 21.69 23.95 -6.83
N GLN A 107 22.96 23.68 -6.53
CA GLN A 107 23.67 22.54 -7.07
C GLN A 107 23.16 21.21 -6.49
N ILE A 108 22.82 21.18 -5.19
CA ILE A 108 22.20 20.02 -4.54
C ILE A 108 20.83 19.75 -5.16
N ILE A 109 19.99 20.78 -5.34
CA ILE A 109 18.68 20.63 -5.99
C ILE A 109 18.87 20.01 -7.38
N LYS A 110 19.80 20.51 -8.19
CA LYS A 110 20.08 19.93 -9.52
C LYS A 110 20.41 18.44 -9.46
N ALA A 111 21.25 18.03 -8.50
CA ALA A 111 21.60 16.62 -8.34
C ALA A 111 20.37 15.76 -7.95
N ILE A 112 19.49 16.28 -7.08
CA ILE A 112 18.25 15.60 -6.70
C ILE A 112 17.28 15.51 -7.89
N LEU A 113 17.16 16.58 -8.69
CA LEU A 113 16.27 16.61 -9.87
C LEU A 113 16.65 15.56 -10.92
N ILE A 114 17.94 15.26 -11.10
CA ILE A 114 18.38 14.17 -11.99
C ILE A 114 17.82 12.83 -11.53
N LEU A 115 17.85 12.55 -10.22
CA LEU A 115 17.27 11.34 -9.64
C LEU A 115 15.75 11.28 -9.86
N VAL A 116 15.07 12.40 -9.63
CA VAL A 116 13.62 12.51 -9.84
C VAL A 116 13.26 12.26 -11.30
N ASP A 117 13.92 12.97 -12.24
CA ASP A 117 13.64 12.83 -13.67
C ASP A 117 13.83 11.39 -14.14
N TYR A 118 14.90 10.74 -13.73
CA TYR A 118 15.12 9.36 -14.08
C TYR A 118 14.05 8.41 -13.56
N VAL A 119 13.67 8.53 -12.27
CA VAL A 119 12.66 7.65 -11.67
C VAL A 119 11.33 7.77 -12.43
N PHE A 120 10.89 9.00 -12.68
CA PHE A 120 9.61 9.23 -13.37
C PHE A 120 9.67 8.86 -14.86
N GLU A 121 10.76 9.11 -15.53
CA GLU A 121 10.96 8.73 -16.94
C GLU A 121 11.01 7.21 -17.10
N LYS A 122 11.76 6.51 -16.26
CA LYS A 122 11.84 5.04 -16.29
C LYS A 122 10.50 4.37 -16.04
N ILE A 123 9.71 4.88 -15.08
CA ILE A 123 8.37 4.35 -14.79
C ILE A 123 7.44 4.67 -15.97
N SER A 124 7.49 5.88 -16.49
CA SER A 124 6.68 6.32 -17.64
C SER A 124 6.96 5.49 -18.91
N ASN A 125 8.23 5.24 -19.22
CA ASN A 125 8.63 4.51 -20.45
C ASN A 125 8.27 3.01 -20.41
N LYS A 126 8.09 2.42 -19.21
CA LYS A 126 7.63 1.03 -19.05
C LYS A 126 6.13 0.86 -19.30
N LYS A 127 5.38 1.93 -19.45
CA LYS A 127 3.92 1.90 -19.66
C LYS A 127 3.60 2.33 -21.08
N GLU A 128 2.77 1.56 -21.76
CA GLU A 128 2.34 1.87 -23.14
C GLU A 128 1.18 2.87 -23.15
N ASP A 129 0.39 2.91 -22.08
CA ASP A 129 -0.78 3.77 -21.98
C ASP A 129 -0.42 5.25 -21.82
N VAL A 130 -0.95 6.09 -22.71
CA VAL A 130 -0.74 7.54 -22.75
C VAL A 130 -1.23 8.24 -21.48
N GLY A 131 -2.38 7.81 -20.92
CA GLY A 131 -2.92 8.39 -19.70
C GLY A 131 -2.01 8.16 -18.49
N THR A 132 -1.44 6.98 -18.39
CA THR A 132 -0.48 6.63 -17.34
C THR A 132 0.82 7.45 -17.48
N LYS A 133 1.33 7.66 -18.70
CA LYS A 133 2.51 8.51 -18.95
C LYS A 133 2.31 9.94 -18.49
N LEU A 134 1.15 10.51 -18.83
CA LEU A 134 0.80 11.88 -18.41
C LEU A 134 0.71 11.99 -16.87
N ALA A 135 0.08 11.02 -16.21
CA ALA A 135 -0.02 11.00 -14.74
C ALA A 135 1.36 11.02 -14.07
N PHE A 136 2.30 10.18 -14.53
CA PHE A 136 3.66 10.17 -14.00
C PHE A 136 4.43 11.47 -14.31
N SER A 137 4.21 12.08 -15.47
CA SER A 137 4.80 13.38 -15.81
C SER A 137 4.34 14.48 -14.83
N TYR A 138 3.03 14.55 -14.55
CA TYR A 138 2.50 15.52 -13.56
C TYR A 138 3.02 15.27 -12.13
N LEU A 139 3.15 14.01 -11.71
CA LEU A 139 3.76 13.66 -10.43
C LEU A 139 5.24 14.11 -10.38
N GLY A 140 5.97 13.95 -11.48
CA GLY A 140 7.35 14.44 -11.60
C GLY A 140 7.43 15.97 -11.46
N ILE A 141 6.53 16.70 -12.13
CA ILE A 141 6.45 18.17 -12.00
C ILE A 141 6.14 18.57 -10.56
N PHE A 142 5.16 17.91 -9.93
CA PHE A 142 4.81 18.17 -8.52
C PHE A 142 5.99 17.95 -7.57
N ALA A 143 6.71 16.84 -7.73
CA ALA A 143 7.91 16.55 -6.94
C ALA A 143 8.99 17.63 -7.12
N LYS A 144 9.21 18.11 -8.36
CA LYS A 144 10.16 19.21 -8.64
C LYS A 144 9.74 20.51 -7.95
N VAL A 145 8.45 20.86 -7.99
CA VAL A 145 7.92 22.05 -7.33
C VAL A 145 8.17 21.96 -5.81
N LEU A 146 7.92 20.81 -5.18
CA LEU A 146 8.21 20.61 -3.76
C LEU A 146 9.71 20.79 -3.45
N ILE A 147 10.59 20.16 -4.23
CA ILE A 147 12.05 20.26 -4.03
C ILE A 147 12.52 21.71 -4.13
N TRP A 148 12.03 22.46 -5.14
CA TRP A 148 12.35 23.88 -5.28
C TRP A 148 11.79 24.74 -4.14
N SER A 149 10.57 24.42 -3.66
CA SER A 149 9.97 25.12 -2.51
C SER A 149 10.80 24.92 -1.24
N PHE A 150 11.22 23.70 -0.94
CA PHE A 150 12.10 23.43 0.20
C PHE A 150 13.47 24.08 0.03
N GLY A 151 14.05 24.06 -1.16
CA GLY A 151 15.31 24.73 -1.44
C GLY A 151 15.22 26.23 -1.25
N LEU A 152 14.13 26.86 -1.70
CA LEU A 152 13.88 28.29 -1.48
C LEU A 152 13.77 28.63 0.01
N LEU A 153 13.02 27.83 0.79
CA LEU A 153 12.91 28.02 2.24
C LEU A 153 14.26 27.92 2.93
N LEU A 154 15.09 26.94 2.54
CA LEU A 154 16.45 26.79 3.07
C LEU A 154 17.31 28.03 2.76
N ILE A 155 17.24 28.55 1.54
CA ILE A 155 17.97 29.76 1.14
C ILE A 155 17.50 30.95 1.98
N LEU A 156 16.20 31.20 2.05
CA LEU A 156 15.63 32.34 2.79
C LEU A 156 15.99 32.27 4.27
N SER A 157 15.86 31.10 4.90
CA SER A 157 16.21 30.90 6.30
C SER A 157 17.69 31.19 6.60
N ASN A 158 18.59 30.76 5.69
CA ASN A 158 20.03 31.04 5.86
C ASN A 158 20.42 32.48 5.56
N LEU A 159 19.59 33.23 4.85
CA LEU A 159 19.75 34.68 4.65
C LEU A 159 19.20 35.51 5.83
N GLY A 160 18.78 34.85 6.92
CA GLY A 160 18.21 35.51 8.10
C GLY A 160 16.76 35.95 7.94
N ILE A 161 16.09 35.55 6.85
CA ILE A 161 14.66 35.86 6.63
C ILE A 161 13.83 34.90 7.46
N ASP A 162 12.89 35.40 8.26
CA ASP A 162 11.95 34.56 9.01
C ASP A 162 11.00 33.85 8.07
N VAL A 163 11.16 32.55 7.96
CA VAL A 163 10.33 31.66 7.12
C VAL A 163 9.17 31.00 7.89
N THR A 164 9.00 31.33 9.18
CA THR A 164 8.00 30.69 10.05
C THR A 164 6.60 30.78 9.48
N SER A 165 6.18 31.95 8.98
CA SER A 165 4.86 32.13 8.37
C SER A 165 4.69 31.34 7.05
N LEU A 166 5.77 31.22 6.25
CA LEU A 166 5.75 30.44 5.02
C LEU A 166 5.64 28.94 5.33
N VAL A 167 6.41 28.46 6.31
CA VAL A 167 6.35 27.05 6.76
C VAL A 167 4.98 26.74 7.37
N ALA A 168 4.43 27.65 8.19
CA ALA A 168 3.08 27.51 8.75
C ALA A 168 2.02 27.42 7.63
N GLY A 169 2.10 28.31 6.63
CA GLY A 169 1.20 28.29 5.48
C GLY A 169 1.30 27.00 4.65
N LEU A 170 2.53 26.51 4.39
CA LEU A 170 2.75 25.23 3.75
C LEU A 170 2.24 24.06 4.59
N GLY A 171 2.36 24.14 5.93
CA GLY A 171 1.82 23.13 6.85
C GLY A 171 0.29 23.02 6.77
N ILE A 172 -0.41 24.18 6.81
CA ILE A 172 -1.88 24.22 6.64
C ILE A 172 -2.28 23.70 5.25
N GLY A 173 -1.60 24.15 4.19
CA GLY A 173 -1.79 23.64 2.83
C GLY A 173 -1.54 22.14 2.71
N GLY A 174 -0.52 21.63 3.42
CA GLY A 174 -0.23 20.18 3.49
C GLY A 174 -1.34 19.39 4.17
N ILE A 175 -1.95 19.91 5.24
CA ILE A 175 -3.11 19.29 5.89
C ILE A 175 -4.30 19.23 4.92
N ALA A 176 -4.61 20.33 4.25
CA ALA A 176 -5.68 20.36 3.25
C ALA A 176 -5.44 19.36 2.12
N PHE A 177 -4.20 19.26 1.61
CA PHE A 177 -3.81 18.27 0.61
C PHE A 177 -3.94 16.83 1.12
N ALA A 178 -3.51 16.56 2.37
CA ALA A 178 -3.64 15.24 2.98
C ALA A 178 -5.11 14.80 3.10
N PHE A 179 -6.02 15.71 3.47
CA PHE A 179 -7.45 15.43 3.47
C PHE A 179 -8.00 15.14 2.07
N ALA A 180 -7.57 15.89 1.06
CA ALA A 180 -7.97 15.63 -0.32
C ALA A 180 -7.50 14.26 -0.83
N MET A 181 -6.31 13.80 -0.39
CA MET A 181 -5.73 12.53 -0.78
C MET A 181 -6.12 11.33 0.11
N LYS A 182 -6.88 11.57 1.18
CA LYS A 182 -7.21 10.56 2.21
C LYS A 182 -7.72 9.24 1.62
N ASN A 183 -8.67 9.31 0.69
CA ASN A 183 -9.28 8.10 0.12
C ASN A 183 -8.27 7.34 -0.78
N ILE A 184 -7.45 8.05 -1.54
CA ILE A 184 -6.43 7.43 -2.41
C ILE A 184 -5.37 6.71 -1.56
N LEU A 185 -4.91 7.37 -0.49
CA LEU A 185 -3.97 6.77 0.46
C LEU A 185 -4.61 5.61 1.22
N GLY A 186 -5.90 5.73 1.61
CA GLY A 186 -6.66 4.66 2.22
C GLY A 186 -6.70 3.40 1.35
N ASP A 187 -7.03 3.52 0.08
CA ASP A 187 -7.02 2.41 -0.87
C ASP A 187 -5.62 1.77 -1.03
N LEU A 188 -4.58 2.60 -1.07
CA LEU A 188 -3.20 2.12 -1.16
C LEU A 188 -2.80 1.29 0.07
N PHE A 189 -3.03 1.80 1.28
CA PHE A 189 -2.75 1.07 2.53
C PHE A 189 -3.61 -0.19 2.66
N SER A 190 -4.87 -0.14 2.23
CA SER A 190 -5.75 -1.30 2.17
C SER A 190 -5.23 -2.36 1.20
N SER A 191 -4.66 -1.97 0.06
CA SER A 191 -4.00 -2.90 -0.86
C SER A 191 -2.84 -3.63 -0.18
N PHE A 192 -2.00 -2.93 0.58
CA PHE A 192 -0.93 -3.56 1.35
C PHE A 192 -1.48 -4.51 2.42
N ALA A 193 -2.52 -4.10 3.16
CA ALA A 193 -3.17 -4.97 4.14
C ALA A 193 -3.70 -6.26 3.49
N ILE A 194 -4.41 -6.16 2.37
CA ILE A 194 -4.89 -7.32 1.63
C ILE A 194 -3.73 -8.23 1.19
N PHE A 195 -2.62 -7.65 0.74
CA PHE A 195 -1.44 -8.40 0.28
C PHE A 195 -0.74 -9.16 1.42
N PHE A 196 -0.62 -8.57 2.61
CA PHE A 196 0.04 -9.18 3.76
C PHE A 196 -0.88 -10.15 4.50
N ASP A 197 -2.10 -9.75 4.82
CA ASP A 197 -3.04 -10.55 5.64
C ASP A 197 -3.78 -11.62 4.83
N LYS A 198 -3.88 -11.43 3.50
CA LYS A 198 -4.53 -12.36 2.55
C LYS A 198 -5.92 -12.81 3.03
N PRO A 199 -6.83 -11.90 3.33
CA PRO A 199 -8.19 -12.25 3.70
C PRO A 199 -8.88 -13.05 2.57
N PHE A 200 -8.54 -12.73 1.33
CA PHE A 200 -8.91 -13.45 0.10
C PHE A 200 -7.77 -13.39 -0.92
N LEU A 201 -7.81 -14.27 -1.90
CA LEU A 201 -6.86 -14.36 -3.00
C LEU A 201 -7.60 -14.31 -4.36
N PRO A 202 -6.91 -13.99 -5.46
CA PRO A 202 -7.47 -14.20 -6.79
C PRO A 202 -7.91 -15.67 -6.95
N GLY A 203 -9.15 -15.88 -7.41
CA GLY A 203 -9.80 -17.18 -7.52
C GLY A 203 -10.73 -17.53 -6.35
N ASP A 204 -10.67 -16.81 -5.22
CA ASP A 204 -11.60 -17.02 -4.11
C ASP A 204 -13.00 -16.50 -4.46
N PHE A 205 -14.03 -17.25 -4.07
CA PHE A 205 -15.40 -16.76 -4.09
C PHE A 205 -15.69 -16.04 -2.77
N ILE A 206 -16.03 -14.75 -2.88
CA ILE A 206 -16.31 -13.89 -1.72
C ILE A 206 -17.70 -13.28 -1.82
N ARG A 207 -18.27 -12.91 -0.65
CA ARG A 207 -19.47 -12.07 -0.56
C ARG A 207 -19.17 -10.87 0.33
N VAL A 208 -19.54 -9.69 -0.17
CA VAL A 208 -19.37 -8.39 0.48
C VAL A 208 -20.72 -7.69 0.45
N GLY A 209 -21.38 -7.56 1.59
CA GLY A 209 -22.79 -7.13 1.64
C GLY A 209 -23.69 -8.06 0.81
N ASP A 210 -24.44 -7.48 -0.13
CA ASP A 210 -25.34 -8.20 -1.03
C ASP A 210 -24.65 -8.69 -2.32
N GLN A 211 -23.43 -8.26 -2.57
CA GLN A 211 -22.66 -8.62 -3.76
C GLN A 211 -21.80 -9.86 -3.52
N SER A 212 -21.77 -10.76 -4.50
CA SER A 212 -20.93 -11.96 -4.42
C SER A 212 -20.32 -12.30 -5.77
N GLY A 213 -19.14 -12.90 -5.73
CA GLY A 213 -18.44 -13.32 -6.95
C GLY A 213 -17.02 -13.81 -6.69
N THR A 214 -16.35 -14.16 -7.79
CA THR A 214 -14.97 -14.65 -7.76
C THR A 214 -13.99 -13.51 -7.95
N VAL A 215 -13.02 -13.37 -7.06
CA VAL A 215 -11.94 -12.38 -7.17
C VAL A 215 -11.11 -12.65 -8.41
N LYS A 216 -11.07 -11.72 -9.36
CA LYS A 216 -10.26 -11.81 -10.58
C LYS A 216 -8.89 -11.19 -10.43
N LYS A 217 -8.84 -9.99 -9.83
CA LYS A 217 -7.60 -9.24 -9.73
C LYS A 217 -7.64 -8.29 -8.54
N ILE A 218 -6.57 -8.26 -7.78
CA ILE A 218 -6.32 -7.28 -6.73
C ILE A 218 -5.35 -6.24 -7.30
N GLY A 219 -5.80 -5.00 -7.41
CA GLY A 219 -4.99 -3.86 -7.87
C GLY A 219 -4.54 -2.98 -6.71
N ILE A 220 -3.82 -1.90 -7.03
CA ILE A 220 -3.30 -0.95 -6.03
C ILE A 220 -4.45 -0.16 -5.36
N LYS A 221 -5.49 0.18 -6.11
CA LYS A 221 -6.63 0.96 -5.63
C LYS A 221 -7.90 0.12 -5.51
N THR A 222 -8.11 -0.81 -6.43
CA THR A 222 -9.37 -1.54 -6.58
C THR A 222 -9.14 -3.03 -6.74
N THR A 223 -10.09 -3.81 -6.23
CA THR A 223 -10.21 -5.25 -6.46
C THR A 223 -11.37 -5.53 -7.40
N ARG A 224 -11.13 -6.35 -8.41
CA ARG A 224 -12.12 -6.75 -9.42
C ARG A 224 -12.67 -8.12 -9.09
N VAL A 225 -13.99 -8.21 -9.02
CA VAL A 225 -14.74 -9.41 -8.68
C VAL A 225 -15.70 -9.72 -9.82
N GLN A 226 -15.64 -10.93 -10.36
CA GLN A 226 -16.60 -11.42 -11.35
C GLN A 226 -17.85 -11.93 -10.63
N ALA A 227 -18.96 -11.25 -10.78
CA ALA A 227 -20.24 -11.68 -10.22
C ALA A 227 -20.72 -12.99 -10.86
N SER A 228 -21.64 -13.67 -10.17
CA SER A 228 -22.23 -14.93 -10.67
C SER A 228 -23.05 -14.76 -11.94
N GLN A 229 -23.54 -13.54 -12.22
CA GLN A 229 -24.32 -13.21 -13.42
C GLN A 229 -23.41 -12.82 -14.61
N GLY A 230 -22.10 -12.68 -14.39
CA GLY A 230 -21.13 -12.42 -15.44
C GLY A 230 -20.53 -11.02 -15.49
N GLU A 231 -21.13 -10.03 -14.82
CA GLU A 231 -20.60 -8.67 -14.74
C GLU A 231 -19.36 -8.58 -13.84
N GLU A 232 -18.54 -7.58 -14.08
CA GLU A 232 -17.39 -7.26 -13.24
C GLU A 232 -17.79 -6.17 -12.22
N ILE A 233 -17.69 -6.50 -10.94
CA ILE A 233 -17.86 -5.55 -9.84
C ILE A 233 -16.49 -5.05 -9.42
N VAL A 234 -16.34 -3.73 -9.31
CA VAL A 234 -15.09 -3.07 -8.94
C VAL A 234 -15.25 -2.45 -7.55
N PHE A 235 -14.65 -3.08 -6.56
CA PHE A 235 -14.61 -2.56 -5.19
C PHE A 235 -13.38 -1.70 -4.97
N SER A 236 -13.49 -0.63 -4.17
CA SER A 236 -12.31 0.01 -3.60
C SER A 236 -11.65 -0.91 -2.56
N ASN A 237 -10.32 -0.91 -2.48
CA ASN A 237 -9.64 -1.74 -1.50
C ASN A 237 -9.96 -1.30 -0.06
N GLN A 238 -10.16 0.01 0.14
CA GLN A 238 -10.57 0.56 1.43
C GLN A 238 -11.95 0.06 1.86
N GLU A 239 -12.91 -0.04 0.95
CA GLU A 239 -14.22 -0.61 1.21
C GLU A 239 -14.11 -2.06 1.68
N LEU A 240 -13.36 -2.89 0.95
CA LEU A 240 -13.15 -4.28 1.30
C LEU A 240 -12.51 -4.48 2.67
N THR A 241 -11.53 -3.65 3.03
CA THR A 241 -10.84 -3.77 4.33
C THR A 241 -11.64 -3.21 5.51
N SER A 242 -12.66 -2.37 5.24
CA SER A 242 -13.53 -1.78 6.27
C SER A 242 -14.86 -2.50 6.45
N THR A 243 -15.16 -3.49 5.60
CA THR A 243 -16.43 -4.22 5.60
C THR A 243 -16.21 -5.70 5.91
N GLN A 244 -17.25 -6.38 6.37
CA GLN A 244 -17.21 -7.84 6.58
C GLN A 244 -17.16 -8.58 5.25
N ILE A 245 -16.18 -9.45 5.10
CA ILE A 245 -15.99 -10.30 3.92
C ILE A 245 -16.26 -11.75 4.30
N HIS A 246 -17.15 -12.42 3.59
CA HIS A 246 -17.36 -13.84 3.69
C HIS A 246 -16.55 -14.53 2.58
N ASN A 247 -15.50 -15.27 2.96
CA ASN A 247 -14.68 -16.04 2.01
C ASN A 247 -15.10 -17.52 2.04
N PHE A 248 -15.77 -17.95 0.96
CA PHE A 248 -16.29 -19.31 0.85
C PHE A 248 -15.21 -20.34 0.44
N LYS A 249 -14.08 -19.92 -0.10
CA LYS A 249 -12.97 -20.81 -0.43
C LYS A 249 -12.25 -21.33 0.82
N LYS A 250 -12.29 -20.57 1.92
CA LYS A 250 -11.72 -20.99 3.22
C LYS A 250 -12.67 -21.88 4.04
N LEU A 251 -13.81 -22.24 3.47
CA LEU A 251 -14.82 -23.05 4.13
C LEU A 251 -14.31 -24.50 4.19
N LYS A 252 -14.16 -25.04 5.40
CA LYS A 252 -13.78 -26.45 5.61
C LYS A 252 -14.98 -27.37 5.47
N GLU A 253 -16.11 -26.97 6.03
CA GLU A 253 -17.38 -27.65 5.93
C GLU A 253 -18.51 -26.63 5.81
N ARG A 254 -19.54 -26.99 5.08
CA ARG A 254 -20.75 -26.18 4.88
C ARG A 254 -21.86 -26.68 5.77
N LYS A 255 -22.30 -25.86 6.71
CA LYS A 255 -23.50 -26.16 7.52
C LYS A 255 -24.75 -25.93 6.68
N ILE A 256 -25.58 -26.97 6.58
CA ILE A 256 -26.86 -26.93 5.90
C ILE A 256 -27.97 -27.04 6.93
N TYR A 257 -28.97 -26.24 6.75
CA TYR A 257 -30.24 -26.25 7.49
C TYR A 257 -31.37 -26.34 6.50
N PHE A 258 -32.27 -27.30 6.67
CA PHE A 258 -33.51 -27.38 5.97
C PHE A 258 -34.61 -27.92 6.90
N SER A 259 -35.88 -27.69 6.51
CA SER A 259 -37.02 -28.18 7.25
C SER A 259 -38.02 -28.82 6.32
N PHE A 260 -38.76 -29.77 6.83
CA PHE A 260 -39.92 -30.37 6.18
C PHE A 260 -41.04 -30.59 7.19
N GLY A 261 -42.29 -30.75 6.69
CA GLY A 261 -43.45 -30.98 7.51
C GLY A 261 -44.15 -32.28 7.15
N VAL A 262 -44.69 -32.95 8.17
CA VAL A 262 -45.61 -34.10 7.99
C VAL A 262 -47.00 -33.74 8.49
N VAL A 263 -48.01 -34.44 8.05
CA VAL A 263 -49.40 -34.20 8.40
C VAL A 263 -49.68 -34.42 9.89
N TYR A 264 -50.69 -33.79 10.47
CA TYR A 264 -51.09 -33.95 11.87
C TYR A 264 -51.56 -35.36 12.21
N GLU A 265 -52.07 -36.06 11.23
CA GLU A 265 -52.57 -37.44 11.35
C GLU A 265 -51.43 -38.45 11.50
N THR A 266 -50.17 -38.06 11.31
CA THR A 266 -48.97 -38.91 11.47
C THR A 266 -48.96 -39.55 12.88
N PRO A 267 -48.93 -40.88 13.02
CA PRO A 267 -48.91 -41.54 14.28
C PRO A 267 -47.64 -41.20 15.08
N LEU A 268 -47.78 -41.11 16.40
CA LEU A 268 -46.68 -40.75 17.32
C LEU A 268 -45.45 -41.67 17.19
N LYS A 269 -45.67 -42.93 16.81
CA LYS A 269 -44.59 -43.89 16.54
C LYS A 269 -43.74 -43.45 15.36
N GLN A 270 -44.38 -43.06 14.27
CA GLN A 270 -43.66 -42.56 13.06
C GLN A 270 -42.97 -41.22 13.35
N ILE A 271 -43.60 -40.30 14.09
CA ILE A 271 -42.97 -39.04 14.54
C ILE A 271 -41.64 -39.29 15.26
N LYS A 272 -41.55 -40.35 16.09
CA LYS A 272 -40.32 -40.73 16.81
C LYS A 272 -39.29 -41.40 15.92
N GLU A 273 -39.70 -42.04 14.82
CA GLU A 273 -38.82 -42.72 13.88
C GLU A 273 -38.24 -41.74 12.80
N ILE A 274 -38.97 -40.71 12.41
CA ILE A 274 -38.53 -39.73 11.41
C ILE A 274 -37.08 -39.25 11.65
N PRO A 275 -36.67 -38.80 12.84
CA PRO A 275 -35.26 -38.35 13.07
C PRO A 275 -34.23 -39.46 12.84
N LYS A 276 -34.59 -40.73 13.07
CA LYS A 276 -33.69 -41.87 12.89
C LYS A 276 -33.55 -42.20 11.40
N ILE A 277 -34.66 -42.15 10.65
CA ILE A 277 -34.69 -42.35 9.18
C ILE A 277 -33.79 -41.28 8.55
N VAL A 278 -34.00 -40.02 8.84
CA VAL A 278 -33.19 -38.91 8.29
C VAL A 278 -31.72 -39.04 8.67
N LYS A 279 -31.41 -39.43 9.93
CA LYS A 279 -30.05 -39.72 10.36
C LYS A 279 -29.41 -40.85 9.54
N GLY A 280 -30.16 -41.97 9.30
CA GLY A 280 -29.67 -43.09 8.48
C GLY A 280 -29.27 -42.62 7.10
N ILE A 281 -30.20 -41.94 6.42
CA ILE A 281 -30.00 -41.43 5.05
C ILE A 281 -28.76 -40.53 4.96
N ILE A 282 -28.65 -39.52 5.82
CA ILE A 282 -27.51 -38.60 5.76
C ILE A 282 -26.20 -39.32 6.09
N SER A 283 -26.22 -40.30 7.02
CA SER A 283 -25.02 -41.04 7.43
C SER A 283 -24.48 -42.02 6.37
N GLU A 284 -25.29 -42.41 5.38
CA GLU A 284 -24.87 -43.22 4.24
C GLU A 284 -24.10 -42.42 3.19
N ILE A 285 -24.16 -41.08 3.23
CA ILE A 285 -23.46 -40.21 2.30
C ILE A 285 -22.09 -39.84 2.90
N SER A 286 -21.03 -40.34 2.28
CA SER A 286 -19.64 -40.23 2.79
C SER A 286 -19.15 -38.79 2.99
N GLU A 287 -19.69 -37.85 2.21
CA GLU A 287 -19.30 -36.44 2.24
C GLU A 287 -20.24 -35.56 3.10
N ALA A 288 -21.25 -36.18 3.73
CA ALA A 288 -22.19 -35.54 4.61
C ALA A 288 -22.05 -36.04 6.05
N ARG A 289 -22.03 -35.13 6.99
CA ARG A 289 -21.97 -35.42 8.43
C ARG A 289 -23.27 -34.96 9.09
N PHE A 290 -24.08 -35.93 9.56
CA PHE A 290 -25.30 -35.62 10.30
C PHE A 290 -24.98 -34.90 11.59
N ASP A 291 -25.76 -33.86 11.94
CA ASP A 291 -25.71 -33.17 13.23
C ASP A 291 -26.97 -33.49 14.03
N ARG A 292 -28.13 -33.09 13.55
CA ARG A 292 -29.40 -33.32 14.25
C ARG A 292 -30.62 -33.29 13.32
N ALA A 293 -31.64 -33.99 13.74
CA ALA A 293 -32.99 -33.87 13.21
C ALA A 293 -33.98 -33.87 14.41
N HIS A 294 -34.82 -32.88 14.49
CA HIS A 294 -35.76 -32.75 15.62
C HIS A 294 -37.13 -32.31 15.11
N PHE A 295 -38.18 -32.85 15.75
CA PHE A 295 -39.51 -32.26 15.71
C PHE A 295 -39.42 -30.89 16.42
N ASN A 296 -39.54 -29.81 15.68
CA ASN A 296 -39.27 -28.46 16.18
C ASN A 296 -40.53 -27.75 16.62
N ARG A 297 -41.60 -27.79 15.79
CA ARG A 297 -42.80 -27.02 16.10
C ARG A 297 -44.05 -27.58 15.45
N PHE A 298 -45.21 -27.21 16.06
CA PHE A 298 -46.52 -27.32 15.42
C PHE A 298 -46.74 -26.11 14.56
N ASP A 299 -46.97 -26.32 13.28
CA ASP A 299 -47.25 -25.26 12.31
C ASP A 299 -48.71 -25.31 11.87
N ASN A 300 -49.19 -24.37 11.07
CA ASN A 300 -50.62 -24.26 10.72
C ASN A 300 -51.27 -25.54 10.17
N PHE A 301 -50.54 -26.30 9.36
CA PHE A 301 -50.99 -27.55 8.73
C PHE A 301 -49.94 -28.64 8.74
N ALA A 302 -48.87 -28.51 9.54
CA ALA A 302 -47.78 -29.43 9.54
C ALA A 302 -47.15 -29.62 10.92
N LEU A 303 -46.63 -30.81 11.16
CA LEU A 303 -45.65 -31.10 12.22
C LEU A 303 -44.23 -30.91 11.63
N ASN A 304 -43.57 -29.80 12.00
CA ASN A 304 -42.31 -29.40 11.39
C ASN A 304 -41.09 -30.06 12.01
N PHE A 305 -40.20 -30.58 11.17
CA PHE A 305 -38.90 -31.11 11.54
C PHE A 305 -37.79 -30.24 10.99
N ASP A 306 -36.82 -29.92 11.85
CA ASP A 306 -35.58 -29.21 11.47
C ASP A 306 -34.46 -30.22 11.37
N VAL A 307 -33.72 -30.12 10.26
CA VAL A 307 -32.54 -30.97 9.98
C VAL A 307 -31.33 -30.09 9.80
N VAL A 308 -30.24 -30.49 10.46
CA VAL A 308 -28.92 -29.87 10.29
C VAL A 308 -27.91 -30.96 9.98
N TYR A 309 -27.13 -30.70 8.94
CA TYR A 309 -25.98 -31.53 8.59
C TYR A 309 -24.86 -30.68 8.02
N PHE A 310 -23.67 -31.25 7.89
CA PHE A 310 -22.51 -30.57 7.32
C PHE A 310 -22.06 -31.32 6.07
N VAL A 311 -21.59 -30.57 5.08
CA VAL A 311 -20.97 -31.10 3.86
C VAL A 311 -19.53 -30.64 3.78
N GLU A 312 -18.58 -31.56 3.64
CA GLU A 312 -17.15 -31.27 3.56
C GLU A 312 -16.76 -30.85 2.14
N THR A 313 -17.26 -29.70 1.69
CA THR A 313 -16.92 -29.15 0.38
C THR A 313 -17.08 -27.65 0.32
N ASP A 314 -16.22 -26.99 -0.43
CA ASP A 314 -16.34 -25.60 -0.86
C ASP A 314 -17.15 -25.46 -2.17
N ASP A 315 -17.29 -26.57 -2.95
CA ASP A 315 -18.03 -26.62 -4.20
C ASP A 315 -19.55 -26.55 -3.96
N TYR A 316 -20.18 -25.47 -4.44
CA TYR A 316 -21.60 -25.27 -4.31
C TYR A 316 -22.43 -26.28 -5.12
N LYS A 317 -21.97 -26.69 -6.32
CA LYS A 317 -22.66 -27.68 -7.16
C LYS A 317 -22.71 -29.03 -6.46
N LYS A 318 -21.57 -29.48 -5.94
CA LYS A 318 -21.47 -30.73 -5.18
C LYS A 318 -22.40 -30.74 -3.97
N TYR A 319 -22.48 -29.61 -3.23
CA TYR A 319 -23.46 -29.48 -2.14
C TYR A 319 -24.90 -29.66 -2.64
N MET A 320 -25.27 -29.04 -3.76
CA MET A 320 -26.63 -29.14 -4.33
C MET A 320 -26.96 -30.56 -4.78
N ASP A 321 -26.00 -31.29 -5.36
CA ASP A 321 -26.16 -32.66 -5.74
C ASP A 321 -26.40 -33.56 -4.51
N ILE A 322 -25.68 -33.33 -3.41
CA ILE A 322 -25.88 -34.05 -2.14
C ILE A 322 -27.25 -33.72 -1.54
N GLN A 323 -27.64 -32.45 -1.52
CA GLN A 323 -28.95 -32.04 -0.99
C GLN A 323 -30.10 -32.69 -1.80
N GLN A 324 -29.97 -32.70 -3.11
CA GLN A 324 -30.94 -33.35 -3.98
C GLN A 324 -31.07 -34.86 -3.67
N LYS A 325 -29.92 -35.55 -3.49
CA LYS A 325 -29.89 -36.95 -3.13
C LYS A 325 -30.61 -37.19 -1.79
N ILE A 326 -30.28 -36.42 -0.77
CA ILE A 326 -30.92 -36.50 0.56
C ILE A 326 -32.45 -36.32 0.43
N ASN A 327 -32.89 -35.33 -0.33
CA ASN A 327 -34.32 -35.04 -0.49
C ASN A 327 -35.06 -36.24 -1.15
N ILE A 328 -34.47 -36.83 -2.18
CA ILE A 328 -35.04 -37.99 -2.88
C ILE A 328 -35.11 -39.19 -1.95
N GLU A 329 -34.01 -39.52 -1.25
CA GLU A 329 -33.99 -40.64 -0.32
C GLU A 329 -34.95 -40.49 0.85
N ILE A 330 -35.17 -39.24 1.35
CA ILE A 330 -36.20 -38.93 2.35
C ILE A 330 -37.60 -39.22 1.78
N MET A 331 -37.90 -38.80 0.54
CA MET A 331 -39.19 -39.08 -0.10
C MET A 331 -39.45 -40.59 -0.26
N GLU A 332 -38.45 -41.32 -0.75
CA GLU A 332 -38.55 -42.77 -0.91
C GLU A 332 -38.77 -43.51 0.42
N ALA A 333 -38.05 -43.06 1.48
CA ALA A 333 -38.19 -43.64 2.81
C ALA A 333 -39.57 -43.32 3.42
N PHE A 334 -40.09 -42.12 3.20
CA PHE A 334 -41.41 -41.74 3.71
C PHE A 334 -42.55 -42.45 2.98
N GLU A 335 -42.43 -42.63 1.67
CA GLU A 335 -43.39 -43.44 0.90
C GLU A 335 -43.41 -44.88 1.41
N LYS A 336 -42.27 -45.50 1.66
CA LYS A 336 -42.17 -46.85 2.19
C LYS A 336 -42.74 -47.02 3.59
N GLU A 337 -42.58 -45.99 4.44
CA GLU A 337 -43.09 -46.00 5.82
C GLU A 337 -44.51 -45.42 5.96
N GLU A 338 -45.17 -45.11 4.82
CA GLU A 338 -46.50 -44.51 4.77
C GLU A 338 -46.56 -43.18 5.56
N ILE A 339 -45.52 -42.36 5.52
CA ILE A 339 -45.43 -41.04 6.13
C ILE A 339 -45.82 -39.97 5.11
N GLU A 340 -46.91 -39.29 5.36
CA GLU A 340 -47.44 -38.27 4.43
C GLU A 340 -46.83 -36.88 4.70
N MET A 341 -46.27 -36.26 3.66
CA MET A 341 -45.76 -34.91 3.72
C MET A 341 -46.94 -33.89 3.77
N ALA A 342 -46.80 -32.88 4.60
CA ALA A 342 -47.81 -31.88 4.78
C ALA A 342 -47.93 -30.93 3.57
N TYR A 343 -49.16 -30.62 3.20
CA TYR A 343 -49.51 -29.61 2.22
C TYR A 343 -50.56 -28.67 2.78
N PRO A 344 -50.76 -27.48 2.25
CA PRO A 344 -51.78 -26.54 2.74
C PRO A 344 -53.18 -27.16 2.72
N THR A 345 -53.82 -27.25 3.87
CA THR A 345 -55.13 -27.84 4.05
C THR A 345 -56.12 -26.82 4.57
N GLN A 346 -57.41 -26.96 4.15
CA GLN A 346 -58.53 -26.17 4.66
C GLN A 346 -59.69 -27.10 5.00
N VAL A 347 -60.31 -26.87 6.14
CA VAL A 347 -61.53 -27.56 6.51
C VAL A 347 -62.74 -26.68 6.16
N ILE A 348 -63.55 -27.13 5.24
CA ILE A 348 -64.76 -26.43 4.82
C ILE A 348 -66.00 -27.08 5.44
N TYR A 349 -66.68 -26.34 6.30
CA TYR A 349 -67.96 -26.79 6.88
C TYR A 349 -69.08 -26.35 5.94
N GLN A 350 -69.76 -27.29 5.26
CA GLN A 350 -70.98 -27.01 4.54
C GLN A 350 -72.13 -27.09 5.51
N LYS A 351 -72.93 -26.02 5.61
CA LYS A 351 -74.19 -25.97 6.36
C LYS A 351 -75.33 -26.60 5.64
#